data_24236bfadff769f0c8b1bcfe236e786c
#
_entry.id   24236bfadff769f0c8b1bcfe236e786c
#
_cell.length_a   1.000
_cell.length_b   1.000
_cell.length_c   1.000
_cell.angle_alpha   90.00
_cell.angle_beta   90.00
_cell.angle_gamma   90.00
#
_symmetry.space_group_name_H-M   'P 1'
#
loop_
_entity.id
_entity.type
_entity.pdbx_description
1 polymer ?
#
loop_
_entity_poly.entity_id
_entity_poly.type
_entity_poly.pdbx_seq_one_letter_code
_entity_poly.pdbx_strand_id
1 'polypeptide(L)'
;MWCLLVLLCSQEIAFSSGFTTTSTLNSDKSQYRKTRNPECFMNVSEVIRYHGYPSEEYQVTTEDGYILGVFRIPAGRNSQNTGQKPVVFLQHAFLGDATHWISNLPNNSLGFLLADAGYDVWMGNSRGNTWSLKHKTLNPSQKAFWQFSFDEMGKYDIPAELYFIMNKTGQKDVYYVGHSEGTTTGFIAFSTYPELAKRVKMFCALGPVTTCPHATSPLIKITNVPETLLRLVLGSKGAMHQIGFLKGPVTQLCTSLDKFCGHVLCYIAGGNVKNLNTSRIDTYVGHSPAGTSVQNIIHWHQLTHADQFQAYDYGSKENMKKYNQSTPPAYQIEKISTPTAVWSGGHDKFADPKDMAKLLPRITNLIYHEHFPAWGHLDFIWGLDATERMYQKIIELITKYF
;
A
#
# COMPACT_ATOMS: atom_id res chain seq x y z
N MET A 1 17.82 -4.41 -9.69
CA MET A 1 16.64 -5.16 -9.24
C MET A 1 15.45 -5.02 -10.19
N TRP A 2 15.05 -3.83 -10.64
CA TRP A 2 14.11 -3.68 -11.77
C TRP A 2 14.56 -4.42 -13.04
N CYS A 3 15.85 -4.37 -13.37
CA CYS A 3 16.42 -5.15 -14.48
C CYS A 3 16.32 -6.66 -14.26
N LEU A 4 16.44 -7.16 -13.03
CA LEU A 4 16.24 -8.55 -12.68
C LEU A 4 14.78 -8.97 -12.77
N LEU A 5 13.84 -8.12 -12.37
CA LEU A 5 12.40 -8.34 -12.53
C LEU A 5 12.00 -8.35 -14.01
N VAL A 6 12.54 -7.44 -14.81
CA VAL A 6 12.31 -7.40 -16.26
C VAL A 6 12.96 -8.62 -16.95
N LEU A 7 14.15 -9.06 -16.53
CA LEU A 7 14.82 -10.25 -17.06
C LEU A 7 14.12 -11.56 -16.68
N LEU A 8 13.63 -11.70 -15.45
CA LEU A 8 12.86 -12.86 -15.01
C LEU A 8 11.51 -12.95 -15.74
N CYS A 9 10.83 -11.82 -15.96
CA CYS A 9 9.60 -11.76 -16.76
C CYS A 9 9.86 -12.04 -18.24
N SER A 10 11.00 -11.62 -18.81
CA SER A 10 11.29 -11.85 -20.23
C SER A 10 11.58 -13.32 -20.55
N GLN A 11 12.13 -14.10 -19.63
CA GLN A 11 12.40 -15.53 -19.84
C GLN A 11 11.12 -16.38 -19.83
N GLU A 12 10.14 -16.07 -18.97
CA GLU A 12 8.87 -16.83 -18.94
C GLU A 12 7.87 -16.40 -20.03
N ILE A 13 7.88 -15.13 -20.46
CA ILE A 13 7.04 -14.65 -21.56
C ILE A 13 7.51 -15.18 -22.91
N ALA A 14 8.83 -15.40 -23.11
CA ALA A 14 9.37 -16.00 -24.31
C ALA A 14 8.99 -17.49 -24.47
N PHE A 15 8.67 -18.21 -23.38
CA PHE A 15 8.25 -19.61 -23.41
C PHE A 15 6.75 -19.80 -23.70
N SER A 16 5.92 -18.76 -23.56
CA SER A 16 4.45 -18.87 -23.73
C SER A 16 3.90 -18.26 -25.02
N SER A 17 4.72 -17.56 -25.78
CA SER A 17 4.31 -16.96 -27.07
C SER A 17 5.27 -17.37 -28.17
N GLY A 18 4.84 -18.35 -28.97
CA GLY A 18 5.48 -18.63 -30.29
C GLY A 18 5.30 -17.41 -31.19
N PHE A 19 6.30 -16.55 -31.24
CA PHE A 19 6.33 -15.41 -32.13
C PHE A 19 6.74 -15.88 -33.53
N THR A 20 5.77 -16.00 -34.44
CA THR A 20 6.01 -15.99 -35.87
C THR A 20 6.15 -14.55 -36.35
N THR A 21 7.37 -14.19 -36.70
CA THR A 21 7.66 -12.92 -37.37
C THR A 21 7.25 -13.00 -38.83
N THR A 22 6.20 -12.28 -39.22
CA THR A 22 5.97 -11.83 -40.58
C THR A 22 6.11 -10.33 -40.67
N SER A 23 7.21 -9.91 -41.28
CA SER A 23 7.49 -8.53 -41.63
C SER A 23 6.60 -8.08 -42.81
N THR A 24 5.73 -7.11 -42.57
CA THR A 24 5.23 -6.24 -43.63
C THR A 24 5.46 -4.77 -43.18
N LEU A 25 6.46 -4.17 -43.80
CA LEU A 25 6.70 -2.73 -43.80
C LEU A 25 5.53 -2.04 -44.51
N ASN A 26 4.78 -1.20 -43.76
CA ASN A 26 4.02 -0.11 -44.33
C ASN A 26 4.34 1.16 -43.55
N SER A 27 4.96 2.07 -44.26
CA SER A 27 5.29 3.43 -43.87
C SER A 27 4.04 4.30 -43.72
N ASP A 28 4.15 5.27 -42.82
CA ASP A 28 3.27 6.37 -42.44
C ASP A 28 2.38 6.13 -41.22
N LYS A 29 3.01 6.19 -40.08
CA LYS A 29 2.37 6.75 -38.87
C LYS A 29 3.36 7.71 -38.25
N SER A 30 3.09 9.01 -38.34
CA SER A 30 3.64 10.03 -37.46
C SER A 30 3.50 9.49 -36.02
N GLN A 31 4.60 8.97 -35.47
CA GLN A 31 4.65 8.43 -34.14
C GLN A 31 4.62 9.64 -33.19
N TYR A 32 3.41 10.07 -32.80
CA TYR A 32 3.25 10.98 -31.68
C TYR A 32 3.96 10.36 -30.48
N ARG A 33 5.14 10.87 -30.18
CA ARG A 33 5.91 10.45 -29.01
C ARG A 33 5.07 10.78 -27.79
N LYS A 34 4.49 9.76 -27.15
CA LYS A 34 3.73 9.95 -25.91
C LYS A 34 4.61 10.71 -24.92
N THR A 35 4.13 11.83 -24.44
CA THR A 35 4.80 12.59 -23.37
C THR A 35 4.45 11.96 -22.03
N ARG A 36 5.43 11.88 -21.15
CA ARG A 36 5.20 11.41 -19.76
C ARG A 36 4.23 12.31 -19.04
N ASN A 37 3.41 11.75 -18.15
CA ASN A 37 2.61 12.54 -17.25
C ASN A 37 3.52 13.38 -16.34
N PRO A 38 3.26 14.68 -16.16
CA PRO A 38 4.08 15.53 -15.29
C PRO A 38 4.07 15.05 -13.84
N GLU A 39 2.99 14.42 -13.41
CA GLU A 39 2.81 13.86 -12.07
C GLU A 39 3.83 12.79 -11.70
N CYS A 40 4.52 12.15 -12.66
CA CYS A 40 5.58 11.18 -12.39
C CYS A 40 6.68 11.72 -11.47
N PHE A 41 6.91 13.04 -11.47
CA PHE A 41 8.00 13.70 -10.73
C PHE A 41 7.52 14.66 -9.66
N MET A 42 6.21 14.86 -9.54
CA MET A 42 5.61 15.71 -8.51
C MET A 42 5.67 15.01 -7.14
N ASN A 43 5.83 15.79 -6.08
CA ASN A 43 5.60 15.30 -4.73
C ASN A 43 4.08 15.19 -4.44
N VAL A 44 3.71 14.59 -3.30
CA VAL A 44 2.30 14.36 -2.95
C VAL A 44 1.47 15.66 -2.99
N SER A 45 1.96 16.74 -2.37
CA SER A 45 1.25 18.03 -2.35
C SER A 45 1.18 18.68 -3.72
N GLU A 46 2.19 18.49 -4.56
CA GLU A 46 2.18 18.98 -5.95
C GLU A 46 1.12 18.24 -6.76
N VAL A 47 0.97 16.92 -6.63
CA VAL A 47 -0.10 16.15 -7.28
C VAL A 47 -1.47 16.64 -6.82
N ILE A 48 -1.66 16.83 -5.50
CA ILE A 48 -2.93 17.31 -4.94
C ILE A 48 -3.29 18.69 -5.54
N ARG A 49 -2.34 19.63 -5.52
CA ARG A 49 -2.54 20.99 -6.06
C ARG A 49 -2.69 21.00 -7.58
N TYR A 50 -1.99 20.13 -8.29
CA TYR A 50 -2.12 19.99 -9.76
C TYR A 50 -3.55 19.65 -10.17
N HIS A 51 -4.25 18.86 -9.37
CA HIS A 51 -5.66 18.53 -9.57
C HIS A 51 -6.65 19.55 -8.96
N GLY A 52 -6.16 20.68 -8.44
CA GLY A 52 -6.99 21.80 -7.96
C GLY A 52 -7.53 21.63 -6.54
N TYR A 53 -6.93 20.75 -5.74
CA TYR A 53 -7.31 20.57 -4.32
C TYR A 53 -6.36 21.33 -3.39
N PRO A 54 -6.85 21.79 -2.23
CA PRO A 54 -5.98 22.29 -1.17
C PRO A 54 -5.15 21.16 -0.58
N SER A 55 -3.90 21.45 -0.23
CA SER A 55 -2.97 20.46 0.34
C SER A 55 -2.22 21.03 1.53
N GLU A 56 -2.12 20.24 2.58
CA GLU A 56 -1.32 20.50 3.77
C GLU A 56 -0.36 19.34 4.02
N GLU A 57 0.83 19.66 4.57
CA GLU A 57 1.88 18.69 4.90
C GLU A 57 2.21 18.78 6.38
N TYR A 58 2.39 17.63 7.01
CA TYR A 58 2.75 17.54 8.43
C TYR A 58 3.88 16.54 8.63
N GLN A 59 4.61 16.72 9.72
CA GLN A 59 5.57 15.76 10.23
C GLN A 59 5.06 15.25 11.57
N VAL A 60 4.90 13.93 11.68
CA VAL A 60 4.41 13.27 12.88
C VAL A 60 5.54 12.46 13.49
N THR A 61 5.85 12.71 14.74
CA THR A 61 6.91 11.97 15.44
C THR A 61 6.31 10.82 16.23
N THR A 62 6.82 9.61 15.95
CA THR A 62 6.44 8.40 16.69
C THR A 62 7.10 8.34 18.06
N GLU A 63 6.58 7.52 18.96
CA GLU A 63 7.13 7.30 20.30
C GLU A 63 8.59 6.86 20.26
N ASP A 64 8.93 5.99 19.34
CA ASP A 64 10.28 5.46 19.14
C ASP A 64 11.19 6.35 18.25
N GLY A 65 10.70 7.55 17.86
CA GLY A 65 11.52 8.65 17.33
C GLY A 65 11.54 8.82 15.81
N TYR A 66 10.80 8.01 15.03
CA TYR A 66 10.65 8.24 13.59
C TYR A 66 9.81 9.49 13.32
N ILE A 67 10.10 10.17 12.22
CA ILE A 67 9.38 11.37 11.78
C ILE A 67 8.73 11.05 10.44
N LEU A 68 7.41 10.91 10.45
CA LEU A 68 6.61 10.48 9.33
C LEU A 68 6.05 11.69 8.58
N GLY A 69 6.06 11.62 7.24
CA GLY A 69 5.38 12.60 6.40
C GLY A 69 3.91 12.26 6.27
N VAL A 70 3.02 13.17 6.67
CA VAL A 70 1.58 13.01 6.58
C VAL A 70 0.99 14.13 5.73
N PHE A 71 0.12 13.78 4.80
CA PHE A 71 -0.50 14.72 3.86
C PHE A 71 -2.00 14.81 4.09
N ARG A 72 -2.56 16.00 3.87
CA ARG A 72 -3.98 16.28 4.08
C ARG A 72 -4.60 16.95 2.87
N ILE A 73 -5.80 16.53 2.52
CA ILE A 73 -6.71 17.24 1.62
C ILE A 73 -7.90 17.70 2.48
N PRO A 74 -7.90 18.95 2.98
CA PRO A 74 -8.88 19.41 3.96
C PRO A 74 -10.26 19.67 3.37
N ALA A 75 -10.38 19.72 2.05
CA ALA A 75 -11.63 20.01 1.35
C ALA A 75 -11.61 19.56 -0.10
N GLY A 76 -12.79 19.31 -0.68
CA GLY A 76 -12.97 19.13 -2.13
C GLY A 76 -12.68 20.43 -2.91
N ARG A 77 -12.49 20.30 -4.21
CA ARG A 77 -12.11 21.43 -5.12
C ARG A 77 -13.04 22.64 -5.05
N ASN A 78 -14.32 22.42 -4.90
CA ASN A 78 -15.36 23.45 -4.94
C ASN A 78 -16.06 23.61 -3.60
N SER A 79 -15.46 23.10 -2.51
CA SER A 79 -16.10 23.12 -1.20
C SER A 79 -16.08 24.52 -0.61
N GLN A 80 -17.27 25.05 -0.36
CA GLN A 80 -17.47 26.27 0.45
C GLN A 80 -17.73 25.97 1.93
N ASN A 81 -17.77 24.67 2.29
CA ASN A 81 -18.00 24.25 3.66
C ASN A 81 -16.74 24.42 4.51
N THR A 82 -16.76 25.37 5.43
CA THR A 82 -15.71 25.64 6.42
C THR A 82 -15.96 24.94 7.76
N GLY A 83 -17.08 24.21 7.88
CA GLY A 83 -17.42 23.46 9.10
C GLY A 83 -16.50 22.26 9.34
N GLN A 84 -16.62 21.69 10.55
CA GLN A 84 -15.91 20.47 10.91
C GLN A 84 -16.35 19.31 10.04
N LYS A 85 -15.39 18.61 9.43
CA LYS A 85 -15.63 17.48 8.53
C LYS A 85 -15.15 16.18 9.17
N PRO A 86 -15.85 15.05 8.96
CA PRO A 86 -15.36 13.76 9.44
C PRO A 86 -14.00 13.43 8.83
N VAL A 87 -13.14 12.87 9.65
CA VAL A 87 -11.77 12.51 9.24
C VAL A 87 -11.73 11.11 8.66
N VAL A 88 -11.14 10.98 7.48
CA VAL A 88 -10.78 9.68 6.89
C VAL A 88 -9.27 9.60 6.73
N PHE A 89 -8.68 8.61 7.37
CA PHE A 89 -7.25 8.29 7.24
C PHE A 89 -7.03 7.14 6.26
N LEU A 90 -6.10 7.32 5.33
CA LEU A 90 -5.77 6.38 4.26
C LEU A 90 -4.33 5.87 4.44
N GLN A 91 -4.16 4.55 4.57
CA GLN A 91 -2.85 3.91 4.73
C GLN A 91 -2.51 3.03 3.51
N HIS A 92 -1.38 3.31 2.91
CA HIS A 92 -0.89 2.67 1.68
C HIS A 92 -0.43 1.22 1.88
N ALA A 93 -0.23 0.51 0.76
CA ALA A 93 0.28 -0.85 0.71
C ALA A 93 1.80 -0.95 0.90
N PHE A 94 2.30 -2.18 1.00
CA PHE A 94 3.72 -2.51 0.94
C PHE A 94 4.40 -1.84 -0.27
N LEU A 95 5.54 -1.20 -0.03
CA LEU A 95 6.29 -0.42 -1.03
C LEU A 95 5.55 0.78 -1.64
N GLY A 96 4.40 1.15 -1.09
CA GLY A 96 3.64 2.32 -1.49
C GLY A 96 3.97 3.57 -0.68
N ASP A 97 3.26 4.64 -1.00
CA ASP A 97 3.26 5.91 -0.28
C ASP A 97 1.89 6.61 -0.41
N ALA A 98 1.75 7.81 0.11
CA ALA A 98 0.50 8.57 0.06
C ALA A 98 -0.05 8.78 -1.36
N THR A 99 0.80 8.79 -2.41
CA THR A 99 0.34 8.92 -3.80
C THR A 99 -0.54 7.77 -4.25
N HIS A 100 -0.48 6.63 -3.56
CA HIS A 100 -1.32 5.46 -3.77
C HIS A 100 -2.81 5.82 -3.90
N TRP A 101 -3.26 6.82 -3.17
CA TRP A 101 -4.65 7.25 -3.05
C TRP A 101 -5.06 8.36 -4.02
N ILE A 102 -4.08 8.91 -4.77
CA ILE A 102 -4.26 10.07 -5.65
C ILE A 102 -3.58 9.91 -7.02
N SER A 103 -3.12 8.71 -7.37
CA SER A 103 -2.35 8.47 -8.60
C SER A 103 -3.19 8.28 -9.87
N ASN A 104 -4.49 8.04 -9.73
CA ASN A 104 -5.45 8.11 -10.82
C ASN A 104 -5.98 9.54 -11.02
N LEU A 105 -6.87 9.72 -11.99
CA LEU A 105 -7.60 10.97 -12.15
C LEU A 105 -8.54 11.20 -10.96
N PRO A 106 -8.95 12.45 -10.67
CA PRO A 106 -9.77 12.74 -9.49
C PRO A 106 -11.08 11.95 -9.38
N ASN A 107 -11.70 11.62 -10.49
CA ASN A 107 -12.92 10.81 -10.53
C ASN A 107 -12.68 9.30 -10.29
N ASN A 108 -11.44 8.89 -10.16
CA ASN A 108 -11.07 7.48 -9.90
C ASN A 108 -9.91 7.34 -8.89
N SER A 109 -9.79 8.28 -7.98
CA SER A 109 -8.83 8.28 -6.88
C SER A 109 -9.57 8.49 -5.57
N LEU A 110 -9.47 7.51 -4.65
CA LEU A 110 -10.26 7.53 -3.40
C LEU A 110 -9.99 8.80 -2.56
N GLY A 111 -8.74 9.26 -2.52
CA GLY A 111 -8.39 10.49 -1.78
C GLY A 111 -9.13 11.71 -2.26
N PHE A 112 -9.27 11.89 -3.58
CA PHE A 112 -10.01 13.01 -4.15
C PHE A 112 -11.52 12.83 -4.03
N LEU A 113 -12.03 11.62 -4.24
CA LEU A 113 -13.47 11.34 -4.13
C LEU A 113 -13.99 11.57 -2.71
N LEU A 114 -13.24 11.16 -1.69
CA LEU A 114 -13.58 11.44 -0.30
C LEU A 114 -13.57 12.94 0.01
N ALA A 115 -12.57 13.68 -0.47
CA ALA A 115 -12.52 15.13 -0.29
C ALA A 115 -13.71 15.84 -0.96
N ASP A 116 -14.06 15.45 -2.20
CA ASP A 116 -15.23 15.98 -2.92
C ASP A 116 -16.56 15.57 -2.26
N ALA A 117 -16.60 14.42 -1.55
CA ALA A 117 -17.73 13.97 -0.75
C ALA A 117 -17.86 14.70 0.62
N GLY A 118 -16.94 15.62 0.93
CA GLY A 118 -17.01 16.47 2.12
C GLY A 118 -16.24 15.96 3.33
N TYR A 119 -15.33 15.01 3.16
CA TYR A 119 -14.45 14.50 4.21
C TYR A 119 -13.15 15.29 4.33
N ASP A 120 -12.56 15.25 5.51
CA ASP A 120 -11.20 15.70 5.80
C ASP A 120 -10.26 14.51 5.61
N VAL A 121 -9.54 14.48 4.50
CA VAL A 121 -8.77 13.30 4.06
C VAL A 121 -7.32 13.42 4.47
N TRP A 122 -6.81 12.41 5.17
CA TRP A 122 -5.44 12.31 5.62
C TRP A 122 -4.78 11.06 5.04
N MET A 123 -3.55 11.19 4.59
CA MET A 123 -2.78 10.11 3.97
C MET A 123 -1.47 9.94 4.71
N GLY A 124 -1.28 8.75 5.29
CA GLY A 124 -0.08 8.37 6.03
C GLY A 124 1.06 7.90 5.13
N ASN A 125 2.26 7.86 5.70
CA ASN A 125 3.44 7.26 5.11
C ASN A 125 4.20 6.46 6.16
N SER A 126 4.30 5.15 5.94
CA SER A 126 5.06 4.27 6.82
C SER A 126 6.53 4.66 6.87
N ARG A 127 7.14 4.48 8.05
CA ARG A 127 8.58 4.68 8.26
C ARG A 127 9.42 4.00 7.17
N GLY A 128 10.44 4.67 6.71
CA GLY A 128 11.37 4.15 5.72
C GLY A 128 10.91 4.26 4.27
N ASN A 129 9.69 4.75 3.96
CA ASN A 129 9.34 5.11 2.60
C ASN A 129 9.91 6.49 2.22
N THR A 130 9.74 6.91 0.97
CA THR A 130 10.28 8.17 0.41
C THR A 130 10.03 9.40 1.27
N TRP A 131 8.89 9.48 1.97
CA TRP A 131 8.44 10.65 2.74
C TRP A 131 8.73 10.54 4.24
N SER A 132 9.23 9.39 4.72
CA SER A 132 9.43 9.06 6.13
C SER A 132 10.86 8.53 6.40
N LEU A 133 11.86 9.19 5.85
CA LEU A 133 13.30 8.87 5.97
C LEU A 133 13.98 9.70 7.08
N LYS A 134 13.27 10.06 8.14
CA LYS A 134 13.78 10.87 9.23
C LYS A 134 13.56 10.21 10.59
N HIS A 135 14.49 10.46 11.51
CA HIS A 135 14.41 10.02 12.89
C HIS A 135 15.09 11.04 13.79
N LYS A 136 14.69 11.15 15.07
CA LYS A 136 15.25 12.12 16.03
C LYS A 136 16.76 11.99 16.21
N THR A 137 17.29 10.77 16.20
CA THR A 137 18.69 10.47 16.54
C THR A 137 19.39 9.56 15.52
N LEU A 138 18.63 8.79 14.71
CA LEU A 138 19.18 7.87 13.73
C LEU A 138 19.20 8.48 12.32
N ASN A 139 20.12 7.97 11.49
CA ASN A 139 20.26 8.39 10.10
C ASN A 139 20.03 7.20 9.17
N PRO A 140 19.40 7.35 7.99
CA PRO A 140 19.18 6.27 7.02
C PRO A 140 20.46 5.56 6.54
N SER A 141 21.65 6.15 6.72
CA SER A 141 22.92 5.46 6.46
C SER A 141 23.26 4.39 7.50
N GLN A 142 22.64 4.43 8.70
CA GLN A 142 22.88 3.51 9.80
C GLN A 142 21.95 2.30 9.72
N LYS A 143 22.46 1.09 10.02
CA LYS A 143 21.65 -0.13 10.07
C LYS A 143 20.50 -0.02 11.09
N ALA A 144 20.76 0.64 12.23
CA ALA A 144 19.77 0.80 13.31
C ALA A 144 18.49 1.51 12.85
N PHE A 145 18.58 2.46 11.90
CA PHE A 145 17.41 3.12 11.30
C PHE A 145 16.46 2.14 10.60
N TRP A 146 16.97 1.03 10.07
CA TRP A 146 16.21 0.06 9.27
C TRP A 146 15.79 -1.20 10.05
N GLN A 147 15.95 -1.19 11.37
CA GLN A 147 15.54 -2.30 12.23
C GLN A 147 14.06 -2.21 12.60
N PHE A 148 13.20 -2.32 11.61
CA PHE A 148 11.75 -2.32 11.75
C PHE A 148 11.08 -3.19 10.68
N SER A 149 9.86 -3.57 10.95
CA SER A 149 8.93 -4.19 10.01
C SER A 149 7.55 -3.56 10.14
N PHE A 150 6.52 -4.17 9.57
CA PHE A 150 5.14 -3.74 9.79
C PHE A 150 4.70 -3.88 11.27
N ASP A 151 5.46 -4.59 12.11
CA ASP A 151 5.23 -4.60 13.56
C ASP A 151 5.34 -3.20 14.14
N GLU A 152 6.47 -2.55 13.89
CA GLU A 152 6.74 -1.19 14.37
C GLU A 152 5.80 -0.17 13.69
N MET A 153 5.47 -0.38 12.42
CA MET A 153 4.50 0.46 11.71
C MET A 153 3.13 0.40 12.40
N GLY A 154 2.61 -0.79 12.70
CA GLY A 154 1.34 -0.97 13.39
C GLY A 154 1.36 -0.51 14.85
N LYS A 155 2.48 -0.70 15.56
CA LYS A 155 2.60 -0.35 16.98
C LYS A 155 2.92 1.13 17.25
N TYR A 156 3.61 1.79 16.33
CA TYR A 156 4.09 3.16 16.55
C TYR A 156 3.61 4.15 15.50
N ASP A 157 3.66 3.81 14.19
CA ASP A 157 3.29 4.77 13.13
C ASP A 157 1.80 5.06 13.17
N ILE A 158 0.96 4.02 13.08
CA ILE A 158 -0.49 4.19 13.05
C ILE A 158 -1.01 4.92 14.30
N PRO A 159 -0.64 4.56 15.55
CA PRO A 159 -1.07 5.33 16.73
C PRO A 159 -0.62 6.79 16.69
N ALA A 160 0.64 7.04 16.31
CA ALA A 160 1.17 8.41 16.25
C ALA A 160 0.40 9.27 15.24
N GLU A 161 0.14 8.76 14.06
CA GLU A 161 -0.60 9.46 13.01
C GLU A 161 -2.05 9.71 13.44
N LEU A 162 -2.77 8.70 13.94
CA LEU A 162 -4.17 8.85 14.31
C LEU A 162 -4.36 9.80 15.49
N TYR A 163 -3.53 9.71 16.53
CA TYR A 163 -3.61 10.65 17.67
C TYR A 163 -3.23 12.08 17.28
N PHE A 164 -2.22 12.25 16.41
CA PHE A 164 -1.88 13.56 15.85
C PHE A 164 -3.07 14.17 15.10
N ILE A 165 -3.71 13.38 14.22
CA ILE A 165 -4.85 13.83 13.42
C ILE A 165 -6.03 14.21 14.28
N MET A 166 -6.40 13.38 15.26
CA MET A 166 -7.48 13.67 16.21
C MET A 166 -7.22 14.97 16.98
N ASN A 167 -5.99 15.15 17.48
CA ASN A 167 -5.60 16.37 18.17
C ASN A 167 -5.62 17.60 17.24
N LYS A 168 -5.11 17.46 16.01
CA LYS A 168 -5.03 18.56 15.04
C LYS A 168 -6.40 19.02 14.55
N THR A 169 -7.34 18.09 14.40
CA THR A 169 -8.70 18.36 13.88
C THR A 169 -9.72 18.63 14.98
N GLY A 170 -9.38 18.32 16.24
CA GLY A 170 -10.32 18.35 17.37
C GLY A 170 -11.39 17.25 17.29
N GLN A 171 -11.23 16.28 16.38
CA GLN A 171 -12.12 15.13 16.25
C GLN A 171 -11.80 14.08 17.32
N LYS A 172 -12.84 13.42 17.84
CA LYS A 172 -12.66 12.33 18.79
C LYS A 172 -12.41 10.99 18.09
N ASP A 173 -12.93 10.85 16.88
CA ASP A 173 -12.97 9.59 16.14
C ASP A 173 -12.57 9.82 14.69
N VAL A 174 -12.12 8.76 14.03
CA VAL A 174 -11.69 8.76 12.63
C VAL A 174 -12.23 7.53 11.90
N TYR A 175 -12.26 7.59 10.58
CA TYR A 175 -12.40 6.42 9.71
C TYR A 175 -11.03 6.00 9.21
N TYR A 176 -10.79 4.70 9.10
CA TYR A 176 -9.52 4.16 8.61
C TYR A 176 -9.76 3.33 7.35
N VAL A 177 -9.02 3.63 6.30
CA VAL A 177 -8.99 2.81 5.08
C VAL A 177 -7.56 2.36 4.86
N GLY A 178 -7.34 1.05 4.82
CA GLY A 178 -6.05 0.46 4.52
C GLY A 178 -6.10 -0.39 3.26
N HIS A 179 -5.01 -0.43 2.50
CA HIS A 179 -4.83 -1.38 1.42
C HIS A 179 -3.63 -2.28 1.71
N SER A 180 -3.80 -3.61 1.54
CA SER A 180 -2.69 -4.56 1.67
C SER A 180 -1.96 -4.43 3.03
N GLU A 181 -0.65 -4.10 3.06
CA GLU A 181 0.10 -3.84 4.30
C GLU A 181 -0.54 -2.74 5.17
N GLY A 182 -1.24 -1.77 4.57
CA GLY A 182 -2.01 -0.79 5.34
C GLY A 182 -3.15 -1.42 6.14
N THR A 183 -3.67 -2.57 5.73
CA THR A 183 -4.61 -3.36 6.53
C THR A 183 -3.89 -4.13 7.63
N THR A 184 -2.71 -4.70 7.33
CA THR A 184 -1.85 -5.42 8.26
C THR A 184 -1.51 -4.53 9.46
N THR A 185 -1.04 -3.31 9.20
CA THR A 185 -0.70 -2.32 10.24
C THR A 185 -1.93 -1.88 11.03
N GLY A 186 -3.09 -1.76 10.38
CA GLY A 186 -4.37 -1.50 11.04
C GLY A 186 -4.77 -2.63 11.99
N PHE A 187 -4.71 -3.89 11.57
CA PHE A 187 -4.99 -5.05 12.43
C PHE A 187 -4.04 -5.12 13.63
N ILE A 188 -2.75 -4.82 13.44
CA ILE A 188 -1.79 -4.76 14.55
C ILE A 188 -2.16 -3.64 15.52
N ALA A 189 -2.38 -2.43 15.02
CA ALA A 189 -2.70 -1.27 15.85
C ALA A 189 -3.97 -1.51 16.69
N PHE A 190 -5.04 -1.97 16.05
CA PHE A 190 -6.34 -2.12 16.72
C PHE A 190 -6.43 -3.35 17.63
N SER A 191 -5.67 -4.40 17.36
CA SER A 191 -5.57 -5.54 18.29
C SER A 191 -4.64 -5.26 19.47
N THR A 192 -3.64 -4.38 19.29
CA THR A 192 -2.68 -4.03 20.33
C THR A 192 -3.22 -2.93 21.26
N TYR A 193 -3.97 -1.97 20.71
CA TYR A 193 -4.44 -0.78 21.43
C TYR A 193 -5.99 -0.67 21.38
N PRO A 194 -6.72 -1.36 22.28
CA PRO A 194 -8.18 -1.33 22.30
C PRO A 194 -8.78 0.08 22.43
N GLU A 195 -8.10 0.98 23.13
CA GLU A 195 -8.58 2.38 23.29
C GLU A 195 -8.45 3.18 21.99
N LEU A 196 -7.42 2.89 21.17
CA LEU A 196 -7.33 3.45 19.82
C LEU A 196 -8.39 2.84 18.90
N ALA A 197 -8.59 1.53 18.98
CA ALA A 197 -9.60 0.82 18.20
C ALA A 197 -11.01 1.39 18.39
N LYS A 198 -11.36 1.80 19.61
CA LYS A 198 -12.64 2.48 19.92
C LYS A 198 -12.79 3.87 19.28
N ARG A 199 -11.68 4.51 18.89
CA ARG A 199 -11.67 5.78 18.17
C ARG A 199 -11.78 5.64 16.65
N VAL A 200 -11.76 4.39 16.14
CA VAL A 200 -11.96 4.11 14.73
C VAL A 200 -13.41 3.67 14.53
N LYS A 201 -14.21 4.58 13.97
CA LYS A 201 -15.65 4.32 13.72
C LYS A 201 -15.89 3.17 12.75
N MET A 202 -15.01 3.05 11.75
CA MET A 202 -15.01 1.94 10.80
C MET A 202 -13.62 1.74 10.21
N PHE A 203 -13.24 0.49 10.08
CA PHE A 203 -12.05 0.04 9.38
C PHE A 203 -12.44 -0.57 8.03
N CYS A 204 -12.07 0.09 6.93
CA CYS A 204 -12.22 -0.42 5.57
C CYS A 204 -10.92 -1.11 5.15
N ALA A 205 -10.96 -2.42 4.98
CA ALA A 205 -9.81 -3.26 4.64
C ALA A 205 -9.89 -3.71 3.17
N LEU A 206 -9.02 -3.15 2.32
CA LEU A 206 -8.95 -3.42 0.89
C LEU A 206 -7.85 -4.43 0.59
N GLY A 207 -8.20 -5.61 0.06
CA GLY A 207 -7.25 -6.68 -0.18
C GLY A 207 -6.40 -7.00 1.06
N PRO A 208 -7.01 -7.29 2.24
CA PRO A 208 -6.27 -7.40 3.49
C PRO A 208 -5.35 -8.61 3.52
N VAL A 209 -4.13 -8.40 4.06
CA VAL A 209 -3.13 -9.46 4.23
C VAL A 209 -2.73 -9.57 5.69
N THR A 210 -2.87 -10.77 6.27
CA THR A 210 -2.42 -11.10 7.63
C THR A 210 -1.46 -12.27 7.65
N THR A 211 -1.74 -13.29 6.86
CA THR A 211 -0.83 -14.39 6.50
C THR A 211 -0.90 -14.58 4.99
N CYS A 212 0.14 -15.13 4.40
CA CYS A 212 0.22 -15.28 2.95
C CYS A 212 0.82 -16.62 2.47
N PRO A 213 0.55 -17.77 3.13
CA PRO A 213 1.08 -19.06 2.70
C PRO A 213 0.55 -19.53 1.34
N HIS A 214 -0.58 -19.01 0.88
CA HIS A 214 -1.17 -19.35 -0.42
C HIS A 214 -0.94 -18.28 -1.49
N ALA A 215 -0.24 -17.19 -1.15
CA ALA A 215 0.04 -16.13 -2.11
C ALA A 215 0.85 -16.66 -3.32
N THR A 216 0.43 -16.28 -4.53
CA THR A 216 0.93 -16.81 -5.80
C THR A 216 1.76 -15.81 -6.59
N SER A 217 1.99 -14.62 -6.05
CA SER A 217 2.81 -13.60 -6.70
C SER A 217 4.22 -14.13 -7.02
N PRO A 218 4.76 -13.85 -8.22
CA PRO A 218 6.15 -14.20 -8.55
C PRO A 218 7.16 -13.57 -7.58
N LEU A 219 6.82 -12.44 -6.95
CA LEU A 219 7.67 -11.84 -5.91
C LEU A 219 7.80 -12.73 -4.68
N ILE A 220 6.80 -13.54 -4.39
CA ILE A 220 6.81 -14.50 -3.27
C ILE A 220 7.68 -15.71 -3.58
N LYS A 221 7.89 -16.07 -4.85
CA LYS A 221 8.85 -17.14 -5.21
C LYS A 221 10.28 -16.85 -4.70
N ILE A 222 10.61 -15.58 -4.47
CA ILE A 222 11.85 -15.17 -3.80
C ILE A 222 11.90 -15.69 -2.37
N THR A 223 10.75 -15.97 -1.74
CA THR A 223 10.66 -16.50 -0.38
C THR A 223 11.03 -17.99 -0.28
N ASN A 224 11.17 -18.71 -1.39
CA ASN A 224 11.73 -20.06 -1.38
C ASN A 224 13.25 -20.05 -1.15
N VAL A 225 13.87 -18.87 -1.12
CA VAL A 225 15.28 -18.68 -0.82
C VAL A 225 15.44 -18.61 0.71
N PRO A 226 16.41 -19.33 1.33
CA PRO A 226 16.64 -19.24 2.76
C PRO A 226 16.85 -17.80 3.24
N GLU A 227 16.30 -17.44 4.41
CA GLU A 227 16.39 -16.09 4.97
C GLU A 227 17.83 -15.57 5.04
N THR A 228 18.79 -16.44 5.39
CA THR A 228 20.21 -16.09 5.43
C THR A 228 20.73 -15.59 4.07
N LEU A 229 20.30 -16.21 2.98
CA LEU A 229 20.69 -15.80 1.64
C LEU A 229 19.95 -14.52 1.21
N LEU A 230 18.68 -14.36 1.59
CA LEU A 230 17.94 -13.09 1.38
C LEU A 230 18.66 -11.92 2.06
N ARG A 231 19.10 -12.09 3.31
CA ARG A 231 19.88 -11.10 4.04
C ARG A 231 21.21 -10.78 3.37
N LEU A 232 21.87 -11.80 2.84
CA LEU A 232 23.14 -11.61 2.14
C LEU A 232 22.96 -10.76 0.86
N VAL A 233 21.91 -11.04 0.09
CA VAL A 233 21.63 -10.36 -1.18
C VAL A 233 21.04 -8.95 -0.98
N LEU A 234 20.07 -8.82 -0.07
CA LEU A 234 19.36 -7.54 0.16
C LEU A 234 20.10 -6.63 1.15
N GLY A 235 21.02 -7.18 1.93
CA GLY A 235 21.71 -6.44 2.98
C GLY A 235 20.87 -6.30 4.26
N SER A 236 21.06 -5.21 5.00
CA SER A 236 20.45 -5.01 6.32
C SER A 236 19.94 -3.58 6.54
N LYS A 237 19.67 -2.86 5.48
CA LYS A 237 19.20 -1.47 5.50
C LYS A 237 17.89 -1.32 4.75
N GLY A 238 17.70 -0.19 4.10
CA GLY A 238 16.56 0.05 3.22
C GLY A 238 16.64 -0.75 1.91
N ALA A 239 15.50 -1.09 1.38
CA ALA A 239 15.36 -1.81 0.14
C ALA A 239 14.25 -1.21 -0.73
N MET A 240 14.33 -1.44 -2.04
CA MET A 240 13.29 -1.08 -3.01
C MET A 240 13.00 0.43 -3.12
N HIS A 241 13.90 1.28 -2.63
CA HIS A 241 13.79 2.71 -2.90
C HIS A 241 14.03 2.99 -4.38
N GLN A 242 13.29 3.95 -4.92
CA GLN A 242 13.54 4.41 -6.27
C GLN A 242 14.95 4.96 -6.35
N ILE A 243 15.77 4.33 -7.19
CA ILE A 243 17.08 4.86 -7.50
C ILE A 243 16.85 6.03 -8.46
N GLY A 244 17.09 7.26 -8.02
CA GLY A 244 16.72 8.48 -8.73
C GLY A 244 17.09 8.52 -10.21
N PHE A 245 18.26 7.96 -10.58
CA PHE A 245 18.69 7.90 -11.99
C PHE A 245 17.91 6.85 -12.83
N LEU A 246 17.25 5.86 -12.22
CA LEU A 246 16.42 4.87 -12.92
C LEU A 246 14.96 5.31 -13.08
N LYS A 247 14.49 6.23 -12.24
CA LYS A 247 13.10 6.73 -12.30
C LYS A 247 12.77 7.30 -13.69
N GLY A 248 13.62 8.15 -14.23
CA GLY A 248 13.46 8.73 -15.56
C GLY A 248 13.37 7.68 -16.69
N PRO A 249 14.35 6.79 -16.84
CA PRO A 249 14.30 5.70 -17.82
C PRO A 249 13.10 4.76 -17.67
N VAL A 250 12.75 4.35 -16.45
CA VAL A 250 11.62 3.45 -16.19
C VAL A 250 10.29 4.11 -16.55
N THR A 251 10.06 5.35 -16.11
CA THR A 251 8.84 6.09 -16.46
C THR A 251 8.73 6.30 -17.97
N GLN A 252 9.84 6.63 -18.66
CA GLN A 252 9.86 6.79 -20.13
C GLN A 252 9.57 5.47 -20.85
N LEU A 253 10.11 4.35 -20.36
CA LEU A 253 9.80 3.02 -20.90
C LEU A 253 8.31 2.72 -20.77
N CYS A 254 7.74 2.93 -19.59
CA CYS A 254 6.32 2.65 -19.32
C CYS A 254 5.36 3.68 -19.96
N THR A 255 5.83 4.89 -20.28
CA THR A 255 5.08 5.80 -21.17
C THR A 255 4.97 5.24 -22.58
N SER A 256 6.08 4.68 -23.10
CA SER A 256 6.14 4.19 -24.47
C SER A 256 5.53 2.80 -24.64
N LEU A 257 5.65 1.94 -23.63
CA LEU A 257 5.20 0.54 -23.59
C LEU A 257 4.18 0.31 -22.47
N ASP A 258 3.17 1.19 -22.38
CA ASP A 258 2.17 1.20 -21.30
C ASP A 258 1.48 -0.15 -21.09
N LYS A 259 1.04 -0.79 -22.17
CA LYS A 259 0.40 -2.13 -22.11
C LYS A 259 1.35 -3.20 -21.58
N PHE A 260 2.63 -3.18 -22.00
CA PHE A 260 3.63 -4.12 -21.51
C PHE A 260 3.86 -3.94 -20.01
N CYS A 261 4.10 -2.70 -19.55
CA CYS A 261 4.23 -2.41 -18.13
C CYS A 261 2.96 -2.82 -17.34
N GLY A 262 1.76 -2.62 -17.91
CA GLY A 262 0.51 -3.07 -17.32
C GLY A 262 0.44 -4.58 -17.17
N HIS A 263 0.86 -5.34 -18.18
CA HIS A 263 0.93 -6.80 -18.08
C HIS A 263 1.91 -7.27 -17.01
N VAL A 264 3.08 -6.60 -16.88
CA VAL A 264 4.05 -6.91 -15.81
C VAL A 264 3.45 -6.67 -14.43
N LEU A 265 2.76 -5.53 -14.22
CA LEU A 265 2.08 -5.24 -12.96
C LEU A 265 1.00 -6.27 -12.63
N CYS A 266 0.14 -6.62 -13.59
CA CYS A 266 -0.90 -7.64 -13.40
C CYS A 266 -0.30 -9.06 -13.24
N TYR A 267 0.82 -9.37 -13.88
CA TYR A 267 1.52 -10.63 -13.65
C TYR A 267 2.00 -10.76 -12.20
N ILE A 268 2.51 -9.67 -11.63
CA ILE A 268 2.99 -9.62 -10.24
C ILE A 268 1.83 -9.66 -9.24
N ALA A 269 0.80 -8.85 -9.45
CA ALA A 269 -0.22 -8.59 -8.45
C ALA A 269 -1.56 -9.32 -8.69
N GLY A 270 -1.70 -9.95 -9.84
CA GLY A 270 -3.00 -10.47 -10.31
C GLY A 270 -3.83 -9.40 -11.00
N GLY A 271 -5.07 -9.76 -11.37
CA GLY A 271 -6.00 -8.87 -12.05
C GLY A 271 -5.89 -8.89 -13.57
N ASN A 272 -6.46 -7.88 -14.20
CA ASN A 272 -6.59 -7.81 -15.65
C ASN A 272 -6.14 -6.42 -16.15
N VAL A 273 -5.22 -6.41 -17.09
CA VAL A 273 -4.70 -5.16 -17.69
C VAL A 273 -5.80 -4.30 -18.32
N LYS A 274 -6.93 -4.90 -18.72
CA LYS A 274 -8.08 -4.15 -19.25
C LYS A 274 -8.78 -3.29 -18.18
N ASN A 275 -8.65 -3.67 -16.91
CA ASN A 275 -9.17 -2.90 -15.77
C ASN A 275 -8.16 -1.90 -15.22
N LEU A 276 -6.92 -1.91 -15.71
CA LEU A 276 -5.88 -0.99 -15.29
C LEU A 276 -5.86 0.24 -16.20
N ASN A 277 -5.78 1.43 -15.62
CA ASN A 277 -5.61 2.66 -16.41
C ASN A 277 -4.18 2.75 -16.97
N THR A 278 -3.95 2.14 -18.13
CA THR A 278 -2.63 2.06 -18.74
C THR A 278 -2.05 3.43 -19.12
N SER A 279 -2.90 4.45 -19.32
CA SER A 279 -2.43 5.81 -19.58
C SER A 279 -1.74 6.48 -18.39
N ARG A 280 -1.89 5.90 -17.19
CA ARG A 280 -1.34 6.41 -15.93
C ARG A 280 -0.16 5.56 -15.39
N ILE A 281 0.25 4.52 -16.12
CA ILE A 281 1.28 3.57 -15.64
C ILE A 281 2.60 4.27 -15.35
N ASP A 282 2.99 5.25 -16.15
CA ASP A 282 4.18 6.05 -15.90
C ASP A 282 4.11 6.80 -14.55
N THR A 283 2.93 7.30 -14.18
CA THR A 283 2.67 7.90 -12.87
C THR A 283 2.81 6.84 -11.77
N TYR A 284 2.21 5.65 -11.93
CA TYR A 284 2.29 4.58 -10.93
C TYR A 284 3.74 4.15 -10.68
N VAL A 285 4.50 3.85 -11.74
CA VAL A 285 5.91 3.45 -11.60
C VAL A 285 6.83 4.62 -11.26
N GLY A 286 6.34 5.86 -11.43
CA GLY A 286 7.02 7.08 -10.99
C GLY A 286 7.03 7.23 -9.46
N HIS A 287 6.09 6.63 -8.75
CA HIS A 287 5.97 6.70 -7.29
C HIS A 287 6.20 5.38 -6.58
N SER A 288 5.97 4.25 -7.25
CA SER A 288 6.17 2.91 -6.69
C SER A 288 7.29 2.16 -7.41
N PRO A 289 8.17 1.45 -6.68
CA PRO A 289 8.19 1.28 -5.23
C PRO A 289 8.77 2.51 -4.50
N ALA A 290 8.19 2.84 -3.34
CA ALA A 290 8.62 3.95 -2.49
C ALA A 290 9.65 3.56 -1.41
N GLY A 291 9.94 2.26 -1.28
CA GLY A 291 10.93 1.72 -0.36
C GLY A 291 10.37 1.23 0.98
N THR A 292 11.17 0.40 1.64
CA THR A 292 10.94 -0.15 2.97
C THR A 292 12.25 -0.68 3.56
N SER A 293 12.22 -1.30 4.74
CA SER A 293 13.37 -2.00 5.31
C SER A 293 13.52 -3.43 4.76
N VAL A 294 14.76 -3.93 4.74
CA VAL A 294 15.01 -5.36 4.48
C VAL A 294 14.34 -6.23 5.54
N GLN A 295 14.28 -5.78 6.80
CA GLN A 295 13.61 -6.51 7.88
C GLN A 295 12.12 -6.68 7.59
N ASN A 296 11.46 -5.67 6.99
CA ASN A 296 10.05 -5.78 6.59
C ASN A 296 9.84 -6.82 5.48
N ILE A 297 10.74 -6.86 4.48
CA ILE A 297 10.70 -7.89 3.43
C ILE A 297 10.86 -9.30 4.04
N ILE A 298 11.76 -9.45 5.01
CA ILE A 298 11.98 -10.72 5.70
C ILE A 298 10.76 -11.11 6.54
N HIS A 299 10.10 -10.15 7.17
CA HIS A 299 8.89 -10.44 7.94
C HIS A 299 7.77 -10.98 7.02
N TRP A 300 7.59 -10.38 5.85
CA TRP A 300 6.69 -10.93 4.83
C TRP A 300 7.11 -12.33 4.40
N HIS A 301 8.42 -12.58 4.20
CA HIS A 301 8.92 -13.93 3.93
C HIS A 301 8.55 -14.91 5.06
N GLN A 302 8.70 -14.52 6.34
CA GLN A 302 8.30 -15.36 7.47
C GLN A 302 6.80 -15.70 7.45
N LEU A 303 5.92 -14.72 7.09
CA LEU A 303 4.48 -14.93 7.01
C LEU A 303 4.03 -15.83 5.85
N THR A 304 4.88 -16.07 4.85
CA THR A 304 4.59 -17.08 3.80
C THR A 304 4.71 -18.51 4.32
N HIS A 305 5.37 -18.71 5.47
CA HIS A 305 5.57 -20.00 6.11
C HIS A 305 4.87 -20.10 7.47
N ALA A 306 4.17 -19.06 7.89
CA ALA A 306 3.51 -19.01 9.17
C ALA A 306 2.02 -19.38 9.06
N ASP A 307 1.54 -20.18 10.01
CA ASP A 307 0.12 -20.51 10.14
C ASP A 307 -0.69 -19.42 10.83
N GLN A 308 -0.01 -18.48 11.49
CA GLN A 308 -0.63 -17.41 12.28
C GLN A 308 -0.11 -16.04 11.87
N PHE A 309 -0.95 -15.03 12.04
CA PHE A 309 -0.54 -13.64 11.97
C PHE A 309 0.22 -13.28 13.24
N GLN A 310 1.52 -13.11 13.12
CA GLN A 310 2.43 -13.02 14.27
C GLN A 310 3.49 -11.93 14.08
N ALA A 311 4.12 -11.56 15.19
CA ALA A 311 5.24 -10.64 15.23
C ALA A 311 6.50 -11.24 14.56
N TYR A 312 7.48 -10.38 14.30
CA TYR A 312 8.73 -10.76 13.68
C TYR A 312 9.48 -11.83 14.47
N ASP A 313 9.88 -12.90 13.80
CA ASP A 313 10.68 -13.96 14.41
C ASP A 313 12.17 -13.60 14.38
N TYR A 314 12.73 -13.27 15.55
CA TYR A 314 14.16 -13.01 15.74
C TYR A 314 14.98 -14.29 16.02
N GLY A 315 14.34 -15.46 16.05
CA GLY A 315 14.87 -16.72 16.53
C GLY A 315 14.74 -16.86 18.05
N SER A 316 14.65 -18.11 18.55
CA SER A 316 14.24 -18.44 19.91
C SER A 316 14.96 -17.64 21.01
N LYS A 317 16.29 -17.43 20.87
CA LYS A 317 17.08 -16.70 21.86
C LYS A 317 16.71 -15.22 21.95
N GLU A 318 16.55 -14.55 20.81
CA GLU A 318 16.21 -13.13 20.77
C GLU A 318 14.72 -12.91 21.01
N ASN A 319 13.85 -13.83 20.58
CA ASN A 319 12.43 -13.85 20.94
C ASN A 319 12.24 -13.89 22.46
N MET A 320 13.00 -14.75 23.17
CA MET A 320 12.95 -14.81 24.64
C MET A 320 13.27 -13.46 25.30
N LYS A 321 14.22 -12.70 24.74
CA LYS A 321 14.57 -11.37 25.25
C LYS A 321 13.50 -10.32 24.94
N LYS A 322 12.91 -10.37 23.72
CA LYS A 322 11.97 -9.35 23.24
C LYS A 322 10.53 -9.62 23.66
N TYR A 323 10.13 -10.89 23.67
CA TYR A 323 8.74 -11.30 23.84
C TYR A 323 8.51 -12.12 25.11
N ASN A 324 9.58 -12.44 25.87
CA ASN A 324 9.54 -13.35 27.02
C ASN A 324 8.99 -14.74 26.69
N GLN A 325 9.14 -15.16 25.43
CA GLN A 325 8.79 -16.49 24.93
C GLN A 325 9.67 -16.83 23.72
N SER A 326 9.86 -18.14 23.43
CA SER A 326 10.78 -18.62 22.39
C SER A 326 10.26 -18.42 20.96
N THR A 327 8.97 -18.20 20.79
CA THR A 327 8.28 -17.98 19.51
C THR A 327 7.71 -16.57 19.45
N PRO A 328 7.53 -15.98 18.24
CA PRO A 328 6.87 -14.69 18.13
C PRO A 328 5.41 -14.76 18.58
N PRO A 329 4.88 -13.74 19.28
CA PRO A 329 3.47 -13.70 19.67
C PRO A 329 2.56 -13.48 18.48
N ALA A 330 1.39 -14.14 18.48
CA ALA A 330 0.35 -13.93 17.49
C ALA A 330 -0.49 -12.69 17.81
N TYR A 331 -0.93 -11.99 16.76
CA TYR A 331 -1.88 -10.87 16.86
C TYR A 331 -3.31 -11.40 16.97
N GLN A 332 -4.05 -10.85 17.93
CA GLN A 332 -5.40 -11.30 18.29
C GLN A 332 -6.46 -10.50 17.53
N ILE A 333 -6.65 -10.79 16.23
CA ILE A 333 -7.63 -10.08 15.37
C ILE A 333 -9.04 -10.18 15.98
N GLU A 334 -9.36 -11.29 16.62
CA GLU A 334 -10.65 -11.58 17.24
C GLU A 334 -11.02 -10.59 18.36
N LYS A 335 -10.04 -9.89 18.90
CA LYS A 335 -10.24 -8.88 19.96
C LYS A 335 -10.56 -7.48 19.43
N ILE A 336 -10.51 -7.29 18.12
CA ILE A 336 -10.78 -5.98 17.51
C ILE A 336 -12.27 -5.70 17.55
N SER A 337 -12.68 -4.67 18.27
CA SER A 337 -14.06 -4.25 18.40
C SER A 337 -14.52 -3.29 17.28
N THR A 338 -13.58 -2.75 16.52
CA THR A 338 -13.86 -1.80 15.44
C THR A 338 -14.73 -2.44 14.37
N PRO A 339 -15.85 -1.80 13.96
CA PRO A 339 -16.63 -2.25 12.82
C PRO A 339 -15.75 -2.33 11.57
N THR A 340 -15.67 -3.50 10.96
CA THR A 340 -14.73 -3.74 9.85
C THR A 340 -15.49 -4.12 8.59
N ALA A 341 -15.22 -3.41 7.50
CA ALA A 341 -15.68 -3.70 6.15
C ALA A 341 -14.50 -4.22 5.32
N VAL A 342 -14.71 -5.30 4.57
CA VAL A 342 -13.66 -6.00 3.82
C VAL A 342 -14.01 -6.08 2.34
N TRP A 343 -13.03 -5.84 1.48
CA TRP A 343 -13.11 -6.10 0.05
C TRP A 343 -11.99 -7.04 -0.38
N SER A 344 -12.34 -8.10 -1.13
CA SER A 344 -11.41 -9.14 -1.55
C SER A 344 -11.48 -9.41 -3.06
N GLY A 345 -10.37 -9.85 -3.65
CA GLY A 345 -10.25 -10.13 -5.07
C GLY A 345 -10.03 -11.62 -5.36
N GLY A 346 -10.73 -12.16 -6.37
CA GLY A 346 -10.60 -13.56 -6.75
C GLY A 346 -9.30 -13.88 -7.48
N HIS A 347 -8.69 -12.89 -8.13
CA HIS A 347 -7.40 -13.01 -8.81
C HIS A 347 -6.26 -12.29 -8.06
N ASP A 348 -6.48 -11.97 -6.77
CA ASP A 348 -5.45 -11.37 -5.94
C ASP A 348 -4.34 -12.37 -5.63
N LYS A 349 -3.10 -12.01 -6.00
CA LYS A 349 -1.93 -12.87 -5.84
C LYS A 349 -1.18 -12.68 -4.52
N PHE A 350 -1.59 -11.69 -3.72
CA PHE A 350 -1.05 -11.41 -2.38
C PHE A 350 -2.06 -11.74 -1.29
N ALA A 351 -3.24 -11.14 -1.33
CA ALA A 351 -4.38 -11.47 -0.48
C ALA A 351 -5.17 -12.64 -1.10
N ASP A 352 -4.53 -13.81 -1.21
CA ASP A 352 -5.08 -14.99 -1.86
C ASP A 352 -6.46 -15.36 -1.26
N PRO A 353 -7.43 -15.77 -2.09
CA PRO A 353 -8.76 -16.16 -1.60
C PRO A 353 -8.75 -17.23 -0.51
N LYS A 354 -7.76 -18.15 -0.49
CA LYS A 354 -7.65 -19.16 0.57
C LYS A 354 -7.18 -18.57 1.89
N ASP A 355 -6.30 -17.56 1.85
CA ASP A 355 -5.87 -16.85 3.04
C ASP A 355 -6.98 -15.92 3.55
N MET A 356 -7.73 -15.31 2.62
CA MET A 356 -8.96 -14.57 2.94
C MET A 356 -10.02 -15.43 3.65
N ALA A 357 -10.22 -16.67 3.20
CA ALA A 357 -11.16 -17.60 3.83
C ALA A 357 -10.77 -17.93 5.28
N LYS A 358 -9.47 -17.86 5.62
CA LYS A 358 -8.99 -18.02 7.01
C LYS A 358 -9.13 -16.74 7.84
N LEU A 359 -8.96 -15.56 7.21
CA LEU A 359 -9.05 -14.27 7.89
C LEU A 359 -10.49 -13.87 8.25
N LEU A 360 -11.42 -13.98 7.31
CA LEU A 360 -12.80 -13.48 7.47
C LEU A 360 -13.49 -13.97 8.75
N PRO A 361 -13.44 -15.27 9.12
CA PRO A 361 -14.05 -15.75 10.36
C PRO A 361 -13.44 -15.18 11.65
N ARG A 362 -12.21 -14.64 11.56
CA ARG A 362 -11.50 -14.04 12.69
C ARG A 362 -11.91 -12.58 12.95
N ILE A 363 -12.57 -11.93 12.00
CA ILE A 363 -13.03 -10.55 12.15
C ILE A 363 -14.42 -10.61 12.82
N THR A 364 -14.44 -10.50 14.15
CA THR A 364 -15.65 -10.69 14.96
C THR A 364 -16.70 -9.60 14.75
N ASN A 365 -16.29 -8.39 14.38
CA ASN A 365 -17.20 -7.29 14.04
C ASN A 365 -17.15 -6.97 12.52
N LEU A 366 -17.28 -8.01 11.70
CA LEU A 366 -17.40 -7.85 10.25
C LEU A 366 -18.80 -7.32 9.89
N ILE A 367 -18.89 -6.08 9.41
CA ILE A 367 -20.15 -5.42 9.06
C ILE A 367 -20.48 -5.47 7.57
N TYR A 368 -19.48 -5.70 6.74
CA TYR A 368 -19.59 -5.78 5.29
C TYR A 368 -18.46 -6.60 4.68
N HIS A 369 -18.79 -7.43 3.69
CA HIS A 369 -17.76 -8.08 2.85
C HIS A 369 -18.27 -8.14 1.42
N GLU A 370 -17.40 -7.72 0.49
CA GLU A 370 -17.63 -7.88 -0.95
C GLU A 370 -16.45 -8.56 -1.61
N HIS A 371 -16.75 -9.53 -2.45
CA HIS A 371 -15.76 -10.28 -3.21
C HIS A 371 -15.89 -9.97 -4.69
N PHE A 372 -14.79 -9.54 -5.31
CA PHE A 372 -14.70 -9.25 -6.74
C PHE A 372 -13.95 -10.40 -7.45
N PRO A 373 -14.66 -11.35 -8.10
CA PRO A 373 -14.01 -12.54 -8.66
C PRO A 373 -12.91 -12.26 -9.68
N ALA A 374 -13.01 -11.14 -10.42
CA ALA A 374 -12.06 -10.78 -11.48
C ALA A 374 -10.93 -9.85 -11.01
N TRP A 375 -10.99 -9.30 -9.78
CA TRP A 375 -10.01 -8.34 -9.29
C TRP A 375 -8.75 -9.00 -8.76
N GLY A 376 -7.60 -8.42 -9.09
CA GLY A 376 -6.33 -8.65 -8.44
C GLY A 376 -6.00 -7.56 -7.43
N HIS A 377 -4.79 -7.60 -6.89
CA HIS A 377 -4.37 -6.76 -5.78
C HIS A 377 -4.33 -5.25 -6.08
N LEU A 378 -4.01 -4.86 -7.32
CA LEU A 378 -3.92 -3.46 -7.71
C LEU A 378 -5.26 -2.86 -8.18
N ASP A 379 -6.27 -3.69 -8.43
CA ASP A 379 -7.59 -3.21 -8.84
C ASP A 379 -8.25 -2.35 -7.75
N PHE A 380 -7.92 -2.60 -6.47
CA PHE A 380 -8.44 -1.81 -5.34
C PHE A 380 -8.00 -0.34 -5.36
N ILE A 381 -6.94 0.00 -6.09
CA ILE A 381 -6.38 1.37 -6.13
C ILE A 381 -6.26 1.94 -7.53
N TRP A 382 -6.05 1.09 -8.55
CA TRP A 382 -5.81 1.53 -9.93
C TRP A 382 -6.83 0.98 -10.92
N GLY A 383 -7.81 0.18 -10.44
CA GLY A 383 -8.89 -0.36 -11.28
C GLY A 383 -9.76 0.74 -11.88
N LEU A 384 -10.07 0.64 -13.17
CA LEU A 384 -10.93 1.59 -13.87
C LEU A 384 -12.35 1.61 -13.32
N ASP A 385 -12.84 0.45 -12.85
CA ASP A 385 -14.17 0.28 -12.26
C ASP A 385 -14.21 0.43 -10.73
N ALA A 386 -13.06 0.79 -10.09
CA ALA A 386 -12.96 0.88 -8.64
C ALA A 386 -13.92 1.93 -8.03
N THR A 387 -14.12 3.05 -8.70
CA THR A 387 -15.04 4.10 -8.24
C THR A 387 -16.47 3.59 -8.17
N GLU A 388 -16.96 3.00 -9.25
CA GLU A 388 -18.35 2.55 -9.35
C GLU A 388 -18.62 1.34 -8.44
N ARG A 389 -17.68 0.40 -8.40
CA ARG A 389 -17.90 -0.87 -7.70
C ARG A 389 -17.55 -0.83 -6.22
N MET A 390 -16.60 0.02 -5.81
CA MET A 390 -16.10 -0.03 -4.44
C MET A 390 -16.06 1.35 -3.74
N TYR A 391 -15.49 2.40 -4.36
CA TYR A 391 -15.28 3.66 -3.66
C TYR A 391 -16.59 4.34 -3.27
N GLN A 392 -17.61 4.29 -4.13
CA GLN A 392 -18.95 4.78 -3.80
C GLN A 392 -19.54 4.03 -2.61
N LYS A 393 -19.31 2.72 -2.52
CA LYS A 393 -19.78 1.90 -1.39
C LYS A 393 -19.03 2.22 -0.10
N ILE A 394 -17.75 2.50 -0.16
CA ILE A 394 -16.98 2.98 1.00
C ILE A 394 -17.58 4.29 1.52
N ILE A 395 -17.82 5.25 0.65
CA ILE A 395 -18.41 6.56 1.00
C ILE A 395 -19.82 6.36 1.60
N GLU A 396 -20.66 5.52 1.01
CA GLU A 396 -22.00 5.18 1.53
C GLU A 396 -21.92 4.60 2.96
N LEU A 397 -21.02 3.63 3.17
CA LEU A 397 -20.86 3.00 4.48
C LEU A 397 -20.36 3.99 5.53
N ILE A 398 -19.34 4.81 5.20
CA ILE A 398 -18.84 5.86 6.10
C ILE A 398 -19.98 6.83 6.47
N THR A 399 -20.75 7.28 5.50
CA THR A 399 -21.89 8.19 5.73
C THR A 399 -22.96 7.55 6.64
N LYS A 400 -23.21 6.27 6.50
CA LYS A 400 -24.18 5.53 7.33
C LYS A 400 -23.72 5.38 8.79
N TYR A 401 -22.42 5.25 9.03
CA TYR A 401 -21.81 5.10 10.36
C TYR A 401 -21.34 6.42 10.96
N PHE A 402 -21.80 7.55 10.41
CA PHE A 402 -21.50 8.92 10.89
C PHE A 402 -22.07 9.26 12.26
#